data_b353173feed8ee3a73230fad93401d06
#
_entry.id   b353173feed8ee3a73230fad93401d06
#
_cell.length_a   1.000
_cell.length_b   1.000
_cell.length_c   1.000
_cell.angle_alpha   90.00
_cell.angle_beta   90.00
_cell.angle_gamma   90.00
#
_symmetry.space_group_name_H-M   'P 1'
#
loop_
_entity.id
_entity.type
_entity.pdbx_description
1 polymer ?
#
loop_
_entity_poly.entity_id
_entity_poly.type
_entity_poly.pdbx_seq_one_letter_code
_entity_poly.pdbx_strand_id
1 'polypeptide(L)'
;MVAAPFMLWAEGAISPIFEEFEATRSLLACDIGDKEGRQKILSNPNYIKRFEKDWYDKKIVSTFQRDLKVMEIDSCPVPEWCGETGQMIFDRLQKFQAGDTSVARSEREYTELNKIETRASEARFFLHLLKEYDRDIRWHMVVGNDRPEVLEKMLFDKNTLPGFNDSGAHLINLAFFDGNLLTLQIAQKDSLEKVAVAVRRLTKEPAEFFGMNVGTLDIGAQADITIIDPRELKDYDSVANRKMVYREVFDAEQLVNRSDNVVSNVFIAGTEVWKKK
;
A
#
# COMPACT_ATOMS: atom_id res chain seq x y z
N MET A 1 6.95 2.65 15.32
CA MET A 1 6.85 1.42 14.51
C MET A 1 5.39 1.10 14.25
N VAL A 2 5.05 0.58 13.08
CA VAL A 2 3.68 0.28 12.65
C VAL A 2 3.51 -1.23 12.49
N ALA A 3 2.39 -1.78 12.94
CA ALA A 3 2.07 -3.21 12.87
C ALA A 3 1.44 -3.61 11.54
N ALA A 4 1.80 -2.96 10.45
CA ALA A 4 1.25 -3.26 9.12
C ALA A 4 2.37 -3.34 8.08
N PRO A 5 2.21 -4.15 7.02
CA PRO A 5 3.06 -4.05 5.85
C PRO A 5 3.08 -2.60 5.32
N PHE A 6 4.24 -2.12 4.96
CA PHE A 6 4.36 -0.82 4.31
C PHE A 6 4.07 -1.00 2.81
N MET A 7 2.86 -0.65 2.42
CA MET A 7 2.41 -0.71 1.03
C MET A 7 2.47 0.67 0.40
N LEU A 8 3.03 0.75 -0.80
CA LEU A 8 2.97 1.94 -1.65
C LEU A 8 2.11 1.64 -2.88
N TRP A 9 1.16 2.54 -3.15
CA TRP A 9 0.33 2.51 -4.34
C TRP A 9 0.88 3.44 -5.40
N ALA A 10 0.75 3.03 -6.65
CA ALA A 10 1.08 3.81 -7.84
C ALA A 10 -0.15 3.98 -8.74
N GLU A 11 -0.34 5.18 -9.26
CA GLU A 11 -1.21 5.43 -10.40
C GLU A 11 -0.35 5.37 -11.67
N GLY A 12 -0.13 4.16 -12.17
CA GLY A 12 0.60 3.90 -13.40
C GLY A 12 1.93 4.62 -13.50
N ALA A 13 2.01 5.52 -14.46
CA ALA A 13 3.21 6.30 -14.75
C ALA A 13 3.51 7.42 -13.74
N ILE A 14 2.61 7.67 -12.77
CA ILE A 14 2.79 8.67 -11.72
C ILE A 14 2.83 7.97 -10.37
N SER A 15 3.97 8.00 -9.71
CA SER A 15 4.10 7.45 -8.37
C SER A 15 5.28 8.07 -7.64
N PRO A 16 5.13 8.45 -6.36
CA PRO A 16 6.25 8.90 -5.54
C PRO A 16 7.38 7.88 -5.46
N ILE A 17 7.09 6.59 -5.56
CA ILE A 17 8.10 5.53 -5.57
C ILE A 17 9.11 5.66 -6.71
N PHE A 18 8.75 6.39 -7.77
CA PHE A 18 9.62 6.64 -8.92
C PHE A 18 10.66 7.74 -8.68
N GLU A 19 10.57 8.51 -7.60
CA GLU A 19 11.56 9.56 -7.28
C GLU A 19 12.95 8.98 -7.01
N GLU A 20 13.02 7.80 -6.41
CA GLU A 20 14.27 7.15 -6.06
C GLU A 20 14.93 6.40 -7.22
N PHE A 21 14.20 6.16 -8.29
CA PHE A 21 14.72 5.47 -9.47
C PHE A 21 14.96 6.47 -10.60
N GLU A 22 16.22 6.80 -10.88
CA GLU A 22 16.59 7.88 -11.80
C GLU A 22 15.93 7.74 -13.18
N ALA A 23 15.79 6.51 -13.68
CA ALA A 23 15.17 6.26 -14.97
C ALA A 23 13.69 6.69 -15.04
N THR A 24 12.98 6.77 -13.91
CA THR A 24 11.55 7.14 -13.85
C THR A 24 11.31 8.60 -13.46
N ARG A 25 12.31 9.32 -12.97
CA ARG A 25 12.17 10.73 -12.56
C ARG A 25 11.64 11.63 -13.66
N SER A 26 12.00 11.36 -14.91
CA SER A 26 11.50 12.14 -16.05
C SER A 26 10.00 12.04 -16.28
N LEU A 27 9.37 10.93 -15.83
CA LEU A 27 7.92 10.77 -15.88
C LEU A 27 7.24 11.67 -14.84
N LEU A 28 7.83 11.80 -13.65
CA LEU A 28 7.36 12.67 -12.58
C LEU A 28 7.58 14.16 -12.87
N ALA A 29 8.51 14.49 -13.77
CA ALA A 29 8.74 15.86 -14.18
C ALA A 29 7.66 16.40 -15.15
N CYS A 30 6.83 15.52 -15.71
CA CYS A 30 5.66 15.92 -16.48
C CYS A 30 4.53 16.35 -15.54
N ASP A 31 3.74 17.35 -15.95
CA ASP A 31 2.52 17.67 -15.24
C ASP A 31 1.59 16.45 -15.14
N ILE A 32 0.81 16.39 -14.06
CA ILE A 32 -0.09 15.24 -13.80
C ILE A 32 -1.02 14.97 -14.99
N GLY A 33 -1.54 16.02 -15.64
CA GLY A 33 -2.39 15.94 -16.83
C GLY A 33 -1.65 15.65 -18.14
N ASP A 34 -0.32 15.74 -18.18
CA ASP A 34 0.47 15.61 -19.41
C ASP A 34 0.76 14.15 -19.80
N LYS A 35 -0.29 13.44 -20.18
CA LYS A 35 -0.21 12.07 -20.72
C LYS A 35 0.66 12.01 -21.98
N GLU A 36 0.53 13.01 -22.87
CA GLU A 36 1.30 13.02 -24.13
C GLU A 36 2.80 13.17 -23.90
N GLY A 37 3.20 14.02 -22.95
CA GLY A 37 4.61 14.18 -22.54
C GLY A 37 5.19 12.87 -22.02
N ARG A 38 4.46 12.18 -21.13
CA ARG A 38 4.88 10.86 -20.64
C ARG A 38 4.97 9.83 -21.76
N GLN A 39 4.00 9.80 -22.67
CA GLN A 39 4.02 8.87 -23.81
C GLN A 39 5.18 9.12 -24.77
N LYS A 40 5.58 10.37 -24.97
CA LYS A 40 6.80 10.71 -25.75
C LYS A 40 8.06 10.15 -25.09
N ILE A 41 8.17 10.29 -23.75
CA ILE A 41 9.29 9.73 -22.99
C ILE A 41 9.30 8.21 -23.11
N LEU A 42 8.18 7.55 -22.83
CA LEU A 42 7.99 6.10 -22.85
C LEU A 42 8.13 5.48 -24.26
N SER A 43 8.05 6.30 -25.30
CA SER A 43 8.26 5.89 -26.70
C SER A 43 9.68 6.15 -27.21
N ASN A 44 10.52 6.85 -26.44
CA ASN A 44 11.88 7.19 -26.86
C ASN A 44 12.80 5.96 -26.78
N PRO A 45 13.41 5.51 -27.91
CA PRO A 45 14.25 4.31 -27.90
C PRO A 45 15.46 4.40 -26.95
N ASN A 46 16.03 5.60 -26.78
CA ASN A 46 17.16 5.80 -25.87
C ASN A 46 16.71 5.69 -24.41
N TYR A 47 15.51 6.21 -24.09
CA TYR A 47 14.92 6.06 -22.76
C TYR A 47 14.63 4.59 -22.44
N ILE A 48 13.98 3.86 -23.36
CA ILE A 48 13.67 2.44 -23.20
C ILE A 48 14.95 1.63 -22.96
N LYS A 49 15.98 1.84 -23.75
CA LYS A 49 17.26 1.15 -23.61
C LYS A 49 17.94 1.44 -22.26
N ARG A 50 17.91 2.71 -21.82
CA ARG A 50 18.45 3.10 -20.52
C ARG A 50 17.64 2.47 -19.38
N PHE A 51 16.33 2.58 -19.44
CA PHE A 51 15.43 2.01 -18.44
C PHE A 51 15.65 0.49 -18.28
N GLU A 52 15.70 -0.22 -19.40
CA GLU A 52 15.93 -1.67 -19.41
C GLU A 52 17.28 -2.03 -18.79
N LYS A 53 18.34 -1.29 -19.10
CA LYS A 53 19.65 -1.47 -18.47
C LYS A 53 19.58 -1.25 -16.95
N ASP A 54 18.96 -0.16 -16.53
CA ASP A 54 18.87 0.22 -15.12
C ASP A 54 17.93 -0.71 -14.34
N TRP A 55 16.92 -1.29 -14.98
CA TRP A 55 16.02 -2.29 -14.40
C TRP A 55 16.79 -3.50 -13.87
N TYR A 56 17.74 -4.00 -14.62
CA TYR A 56 18.54 -5.18 -14.27
C TYR A 56 19.82 -4.87 -13.50
N ASP A 57 20.15 -3.60 -13.29
CA ASP A 57 21.36 -3.21 -12.55
C ASP A 57 21.12 -3.38 -11.02
N LYS A 58 21.68 -4.45 -10.47
CA LYS A 58 21.61 -4.77 -9.04
C LYS A 58 22.35 -3.78 -8.14
N LYS A 59 23.17 -2.89 -8.69
CA LYS A 59 23.86 -1.85 -7.93
C LYS A 59 22.96 -0.66 -7.63
N ILE A 60 21.89 -0.48 -8.37
CA ILE A 60 20.90 0.57 -8.13
C ILE A 60 20.02 0.11 -6.97
N VAL A 61 20.12 0.80 -5.84
CA VAL A 61 19.27 0.60 -4.66
C VAL A 61 18.15 1.64 -4.70
N SER A 62 16.91 1.20 -4.62
CA SER A 62 15.73 2.07 -4.55
C SER A 62 14.60 1.34 -3.84
N THR A 63 13.66 2.09 -3.25
CA THR A 63 12.42 1.55 -2.68
C THR A 63 11.55 0.92 -3.78
N PHE A 64 11.64 1.46 -5.00
CA PHE A 64 11.03 0.83 -6.17
C PHE A 64 11.74 -0.49 -6.47
N GLN A 65 11.12 -1.58 -6.04
CA GLN A 65 11.57 -2.93 -6.34
C GLN A 65 11.24 -3.23 -7.81
N ARG A 66 12.28 -3.41 -8.63
CA ARG A 66 12.16 -3.73 -10.05
C ARG A 66 11.94 -5.23 -10.24
N ASP A 67 10.85 -5.72 -9.65
CA ASP A 67 10.46 -7.12 -9.66
C ASP A 67 8.94 -7.22 -9.85
N LEU A 68 8.51 -7.79 -10.95
CA LEU A 68 7.10 -7.96 -11.28
C LEU A 68 6.33 -8.87 -10.30
N LYS A 69 7.05 -9.67 -9.50
CA LYS A 69 6.44 -10.58 -8.51
C LYS A 69 5.84 -9.85 -7.32
N VAL A 70 6.35 -8.64 -7.03
CA VAL A 70 5.90 -7.85 -5.88
C VAL A 70 4.95 -6.72 -6.27
N MET A 71 4.67 -6.56 -7.56
CA MET A 71 3.72 -5.58 -8.08
C MET A 71 2.36 -6.25 -8.26
N GLU A 72 1.38 -5.90 -7.45
CA GLU A 72 0.00 -6.39 -7.59
C GLU A 72 -0.87 -5.32 -8.24
N ILE A 73 -1.64 -5.70 -9.25
CA ILE A 73 -2.55 -4.81 -9.98
C ILE A 73 -3.85 -4.69 -9.21
N ASP A 74 -4.16 -3.49 -8.72
CA ASP A 74 -5.42 -3.20 -8.03
C ASP A 74 -6.57 -2.92 -9.01
N SER A 75 -6.28 -2.15 -10.06
CA SER A 75 -7.25 -1.82 -11.10
C SER A 75 -6.57 -1.48 -12.41
N CYS A 76 -7.18 -1.87 -13.52
CA CYS A 76 -6.76 -1.47 -14.86
C CYS A 76 -7.91 -1.71 -15.86
N PRO A 77 -7.78 -1.20 -17.12
CA PRO A 77 -8.76 -1.45 -18.17
C PRO A 77 -8.93 -2.92 -18.58
N VAL A 78 -8.05 -3.82 -18.12
CA VAL A 78 -8.13 -5.28 -18.30
C VAL A 78 -8.53 -5.93 -16.98
N PRO A 79 -9.82 -6.16 -16.70
CA PRO A 79 -10.29 -6.63 -15.39
C PRO A 79 -9.68 -7.96 -14.96
N GLU A 80 -9.30 -8.80 -15.92
CA GLU A 80 -8.68 -10.09 -15.69
C GLU A 80 -7.32 -10.00 -14.98
N TRP A 81 -6.67 -8.84 -15.04
CA TRP A 81 -5.37 -8.60 -14.42
C TRP A 81 -5.49 -8.12 -12.96
N CYS A 82 -6.67 -7.64 -12.56
CA CYS A 82 -6.87 -7.16 -11.18
C CYS A 82 -6.70 -8.30 -10.16
N GLY A 83 -5.92 -8.04 -9.10
CA GLY A 83 -5.54 -9.02 -8.09
C GLY A 83 -4.41 -9.97 -8.51
N GLU A 84 -3.82 -9.78 -9.68
CA GLU A 84 -2.65 -10.55 -10.11
C GLU A 84 -1.36 -9.75 -9.99
N THR A 85 -0.26 -10.45 -9.80
CA THR A 85 1.06 -9.82 -9.89
C THR A 85 1.45 -9.57 -11.34
N GLY A 86 2.29 -8.56 -11.57
CA GLY A 86 2.85 -8.31 -12.90
C GLY A 86 3.54 -9.54 -13.49
N GLN A 87 4.15 -10.38 -12.63
CA GLN A 87 4.80 -11.63 -13.07
C GLN A 87 3.79 -12.66 -13.63
N MET A 88 2.63 -12.82 -12.99
CA MET A 88 1.61 -13.76 -13.47
C MET A 88 1.11 -13.36 -14.86
N ILE A 89 0.94 -12.06 -15.09
CA ILE A 89 0.54 -11.53 -16.39
C ILE A 89 1.67 -11.72 -17.42
N PHE A 90 2.89 -11.44 -17.02
CA PHE A 90 4.06 -11.61 -17.89
C PHE A 90 4.31 -13.07 -18.28
N ASP A 91 4.17 -14.01 -17.37
CA ASP A 91 4.27 -15.45 -17.66
C ASP A 91 3.19 -15.91 -18.66
N ARG A 92 1.98 -15.33 -18.55
CA ARG A 92 0.90 -15.56 -19.50
C ARG A 92 1.23 -14.97 -20.87
N LEU A 93 1.79 -13.76 -20.92
CA LEU A 93 2.27 -13.14 -22.15
C LEU A 93 3.31 -14.02 -22.86
N GLN A 94 4.27 -14.57 -22.12
CA GLN A 94 5.29 -15.44 -22.71
C GLN A 94 4.69 -16.70 -23.35
N LYS A 95 3.72 -17.34 -22.70
CA LYS A 95 2.99 -18.50 -23.26
C LYS A 95 2.20 -18.11 -24.50
N PHE A 96 1.49 -16.97 -24.44
CA PHE A 96 0.73 -16.40 -25.56
C PHE A 96 1.63 -16.19 -26.77
N GLN A 97 2.78 -15.55 -26.58
CA GLN A 97 3.76 -15.28 -27.64
C GLN A 97 4.48 -16.53 -28.14
N ALA A 98 4.51 -17.61 -27.38
CA ALA A 98 4.97 -18.91 -27.81
C ALA A 98 3.94 -19.69 -28.67
N GLY A 99 2.74 -19.13 -28.87
CA GLY A 99 1.67 -19.69 -29.71
C GLY A 99 0.51 -20.29 -28.94
N ASP A 100 0.57 -20.35 -27.61
CA ASP A 100 -0.56 -20.79 -26.78
C ASP A 100 -1.53 -19.63 -26.51
N THR A 101 -2.37 -19.33 -27.50
CA THR A 101 -3.35 -18.25 -27.38
C THR A 101 -4.52 -18.60 -26.45
N SER A 102 -4.67 -19.85 -26.03
CA SER A 102 -5.72 -20.30 -25.11
C SER A 102 -5.53 -19.81 -23.68
N VAL A 103 -4.34 -19.28 -23.35
CA VAL A 103 -4.05 -18.70 -22.03
C VAL A 103 -4.76 -17.37 -21.78
N ALA A 104 -5.20 -16.67 -22.83
CA ALA A 104 -6.01 -15.46 -22.70
C ALA A 104 -7.41 -15.81 -22.17
N ARG A 105 -7.84 -15.16 -21.09
CA ARG A 105 -9.08 -15.48 -20.36
C ARG A 105 -10.32 -14.76 -20.93
N SER A 106 -10.08 -13.78 -21.82
CA SER A 106 -11.14 -13.06 -22.52
C SER A 106 -10.62 -12.53 -23.86
N GLU A 107 -11.56 -12.10 -24.73
CA GLU A 107 -11.23 -11.43 -26.00
C GLU A 107 -10.48 -10.11 -25.75
N ARG A 108 -10.82 -9.40 -24.67
CA ARG A 108 -10.11 -8.19 -24.25
C ARG A 108 -8.67 -8.50 -23.89
N GLU A 109 -8.44 -9.47 -23.00
CA GLU A 109 -7.09 -9.86 -22.64
C GLU A 109 -6.27 -10.35 -23.84
N TYR A 110 -6.90 -11.13 -24.73
CA TYR A 110 -6.26 -11.53 -25.98
C TYR A 110 -5.79 -10.33 -26.80
N THR A 111 -6.66 -9.32 -26.95
CA THR A 111 -6.34 -8.10 -27.70
C THR A 111 -5.19 -7.32 -27.05
N GLU A 112 -5.19 -7.18 -25.71
CA GLU A 112 -4.16 -6.47 -25.00
C GLU A 112 -2.81 -7.20 -25.02
N LEU A 113 -2.79 -8.52 -24.82
CA LEU A 113 -1.56 -9.32 -24.94
C LEU A 113 -0.94 -9.22 -26.34
N ASN A 114 -1.78 -9.11 -27.36
CA ASN A 114 -1.31 -9.00 -28.76
C ASN A 114 -0.70 -7.63 -29.10
N LYS A 115 -0.99 -6.57 -28.32
CA LYS A 115 -0.37 -5.25 -28.48
C LYS A 115 1.08 -5.20 -27.96
N ILE A 116 1.47 -6.11 -27.08
CA ILE A 116 2.75 -6.11 -26.44
C ILE A 116 3.81 -6.65 -27.42
N GLU A 117 4.96 -5.96 -27.50
CA GLU A 117 6.02 -6.36 -28.42
C GLU A 117 6.46 -7.82 -28.23
N THR A 118 6.75 -8.49 -29.33
CA THR A 118 7.21 -9.89 -29.31
C THR A 118 8.55 -10.00 -28.56
N ARG A 119 8.65 -10.97 -27.63
CA ARG A 119 9.84 -11.18 -26.80
C ARG A 119 10.19 -9.98 -25.89
N ALA A 120 9.17 -9.24 -25.44
CA ALA A 120 9.39 -8.21 -24.43
C ALA A 120 10.15 -8.77 -23.22
N SER A 121 11.11 -8.03 -22.70
CA SER A 121 11.66 -8.27 -21.36
C SER A 121 10.68 -7.79 -20.29
N GLU A 122 10.87 -8.19 -19.02
CA GLU A 122 10.06 -7.68 -17.90
C GLU A 122 10.06 -6.14 -17.85
N ALA A 123 11.21 -5.52 -18.06
CA ALA A 123 11.34 -4.07 -18.10
C ALA A 123 10.49 -3.44 -19.22
N ARG A 124 10.50 -4.02 -20.41
CA ARG A 124 9.71 -3.55 -21.55
C ARG A 124 8.23 -3.79 -21.38
N PHE A 125 7.86 -4.93 -20.80
CA PHE A 125 6.48 -5.20 -20.42
C PHE A 125 5.99 -4.15 -19.42
N PHE A 126 6.75 -3.84 -18.39
CA PHE A 126 6.39 -2.79 -17.42
C PHE A 126 6.25 -1.42 -18.10
N LEU A 127 7.20 -1.01 -18.96
CA LEU A 127 7.09 0.22 -19.73
C LEU A 127 5.86 0.25 -20.65
N HIS A 128 5.48 -0.91 -21.22
CA HIS A 128 4.25 -1.02 -22.01
C HIS A 128 3.01 -0.72 -21.17
N LEU A 129 2.93 -1.28 -19.97
CA LEU A 129 1.81 -0.99 -19.05
C LEU A 129 1.70 0.50 -18.72
N LEU A 130 2.83 1.15 -18.41
CA LEU A 130 2.86 2.59 -18.11
C LEU A 130 2.47 3.43 -19.34
N LYS A 131 2.91 3.04 -20.53
CA LYS A 131 2.63 3.76 -21.77
C LYS A 131 1.17 3.62 -22.21
N GLU A 132 0.64 2.40 -22.18
CA GLU A 132 -0.70 2.11 -22.68
C GLU A 132 -1.77 2.67 -21.74
N TYR A 133 -1.61 2.45 -20.45
CA TYR A 133 -2.65 2.78 -19.47
C TYR A 133 -2.40 4.09 -18.74
N ASP A 134 -1.17 4.61 -18.70
CA ASP A 134 -0.80 5.84 -17.99
C ASP A 134 -1.32 5.80 -16.53
N ARG A 135 -2.33 6.61 -16.18
CA ARG A 135 -2.96 6.66 -14.84
C ARG A 135 -4.13 5.68 -14.67
N ASP A 136 -4.57 5.06 -15.76
CA ASP A 136 -5.71 4.13 -15.72
C ASP A 136 -5.33 2.75 -15.14
N ILE A 137 -4.03 2.47 -14.95
CA ILE A 137 -3.55 1.30 -14.21
C ILE A 137 -3.11 1.72 -12.81
N ARG A 138 -3.64 1.02 -11.81
CA ARG A 138 -3.24 1.19 -10.41
C ARG A 138 -2.66 -0.13 -9.89
N TRP A 139 -1.55 -0.04 -9.22
CA TRP A 139 -0.85 -1.18 -8.64
C TRP A 139 -0.23 -0.81 -7.30
N HIS A 140 0.11 -1.79 -6.50
CA HIS A 140 0.83 -1.59 -5.24
C HIS A 140 1.97 -2.58 -5.08
N MET A 141 2.86 -2.29 -4.15
CA MET A 141 3.89 -3.20 -3.68
C MET A 141 4.15 -3.01 -2.18
N VAL A 142 4.57 -4.09 -1.53
CA VAL A 142 5.05 -4.03 -0.15
C VAL A 142 6.53 -3.66 -0.16
N VAL A 143 6.87 -2.56 0.48
CA VAL A 143 8.23 -2.01 0.50
C VAL A 143 8.90 -2.09 1.88
N GLY A 144 8.18 -2.53 2.90
CA GLY A 144 8.70 -2.71 4.25
C GLY A 144 7.73 -3.45 5.16
N ASN A 145 8.20 -3.86 6.32
CA ASN A 145 7.42 -4.62 7.32
C ASN A 145 6.83 -5.94 6.79
N ASP A 146 7.49 -6.56 5.83
CA ASP A 146 7.07 -7.78 5.14
C ASP A 146 7.42 -9.08 5.89
N ARG A 147 8.10 -8.95 7.05
CA ARG A 147 8.52 -10.06 7.91
C ARG A 147 7.79 -10.05 9.24
N PRO A 148 6.66 -10.78 9.37
CA PRO A 148 5.80 -10.73 10.55
C PRO A 148 6.53 -11.03 11.87
N GLU A 149 7.44 -12.01 11.87
CA GLU A 149 8.19 -12.42 13.06
C GLU A 149 9.21 -11.35 13.52
N VAL A 150 9.77 -10.58 12.61
CA VAL A 150 10.64 -9.44 12.93
C VAL A 150 9.80 -8.27 13.43
N LEU A 151 8.71 -7.98 12.73
CA LEU A 151 7.77 -6.93 13.08
C LEU A 151 7.24 -7.13 14.50
N GLU A 152 6.79 -8.34 14.84
CA GLU A 152 6.28 -8.66 16.17
C GLU A 152 7.34 -8.42 17.25
N LYS A 153 8.57 -8.90 17.07
CA LYS A 153 9.67 -8.64 18.02
C LYS A 153 9.90 -7.16 18.24
N MET A 154 9.88 -6.37 17.16
CA MET A 154 10.12 -4.93 17.24
C MET A 154 8.95 -4.18 17.90
N LEU A 155 7.70 -4.59 17.64
CA LEU A 155 6.51 -4.01 18.26
C LEU A 155 6.52 -4.17 19.80
N PHE A 156 7.03 -5.28 20.29
CA PHE A 156 7.09 -5.60 21.72
C PHE A 156 8.46 -5.38 22.37
N ASP A 157 9.44 -4.82 21.62
CA ASP A 157 10.73 -4.43 22.20
C ASP A 157 10.58 -3.16 23.05
N LYS A 158 11.08 -3.23 24.30
CA LYS A 158 11.00 -2.12 25.26
C LYS A 158 11.72 -0.84 24.84
N ASN A 159 12.62 -0.92 23.88
CA ASN A 159 13.40 0.22 23.38
C ASN A 159 12.74 0.92 22.18
N THR A 160 11.56 0.46 21.75
CA THR A 160 10.79 1.06 20.65
C THR A 160 9.44 1.55 21.15
N LEU A 161 8.87 2.55 20.51
CA LEU A 161 7.46 2.94 20.68
C LEU A 161 6.70 2.62 19.38
N PRO A 162 5.60 1.87 19.45
CA PRO A 162 4.68 1.74 18.31
C PRO A 162 3.88 3.04 18.13
N GLY A 163 3.33 3.28 16.94
CA GLY A 163 2.35 4.34 16.78
C GLY A 163 2.56 5.30 15.60
N PHE A 164 3.71 5.37 14.97
CA PHE A 164 3.87 6.16 13.75
C PHE A 164 3.25 5.43 12.56
N ASN A 165 2.45 6.12 11.74
CA ASN A 165 1.76 5.50 10.61
C ASN A 165 1.85 6.25 9.29
N ASP A 166 2.32 7.50 9.27
CA ASP A 166 2.50 8.32 8.06
C ASP A 166 1.26 8.45 7.13
N SER A 167 0.10 8.11 7.64
CA SER A 167 -1.14 7.97 6.85
C SER A 167 -1.77 9.30 6.45
N GLY A 168 -1.19 10.40 6.57
CA GLY A 168 -1.74 11.69 6.15
C GLY A 168 -0.90 12.36 5.07
N ALA A 169 0.32 11.87 4.86
CA ALA A 169 1.27 12.47 3.94
C ALA A 169 0.89 12.26 2.46
N HIS A 170 0.20 11.14 2.17
CA HIS A 170 -0.20 10.78 0.81
C HIS A 170 -1.64 10.32 0.79
N LEU A 171 -2.50 11.03 0.06
CA LEU A 171 -3.94 10.76 0.07
C LEU A 171 -4.32 9.39 -0.47
N ILE A 172 -3.58 8.89 -1.47
CA ILE A 172 -3.94 7.66 -2.20
C ILE A 172 -2.85 6.58 -2.21
N ASN A 173 -1.68 6.86 -1.63
CA ASN A 173 -0.48 6.03 -1.82
C ASN A 173 -0.03 5.23 -0.60
N LEU A 174 -0.53 5.56 0.61
CA LEU A 174 -0.13 4.93 1.86
C LEU A 174 -1.34 4.43 2.64
N ALA A 175 -1.23 3.22 3.18
CA ALA A 175 -2.27 2.61 4.00
C ALA A 175 -1.67 1.99 5.28
N PHE A 176 -1.37 2.85 6.26
CA PHE A 176 -1.04 2.41 7.62
C PHE A 176 -2.12 2.82 8.62
N PHE A 177 -3.35 2.91 8.18
CA PHE A 177 -4.42 3.59 8.89
C PHE A 177 -4.83 2.92 10.19
N ASP A 178 -4.47 1.67 10.39
CA ASP A 178 -4.95 0.81 11.45
C ASP A 178 -3.85 0.04 12.19
N GLY A 179 -2.63 0.52 12.14
CA GLY A 179 -1.48 -0.10 12.81
C GLY A 179 -1.72 -0.40 14.29
N ASN A 180 -2.53 0.41 14.97
CA ASN A 180 -2.90 0.18 16.37
C ASN A 180 -3.81 -1.04 16.52
N LEU A 181 -4.84 -1.21 15.66
CA LEU A 181 -5.71 -2.39 15.66
C LEU A 181 -4.94 -3.65 15.30
N LEU A 182 -4.05 -3.58 14.32
CA LEU A 182 -3.21 -4.71 13.93
C LEU A 182 -2.25 -5.11 15.06
N THR A 183 -1.71 -4.15 15.82
CA THR A 183 -0.90 -4.45 17.02
C THR A 183 -1.71 -5.22 18.05
N LEU A 184 -2.94 -4.82 18.32
CA LEU A 184 -3.86 -5.51 19.24
C LEU A 184 -4.26 -6.89 18.69
N GLN A 185 -4.49 -7.02 17.38
CA GLN A 185 -4.81 -8.28 16.74
C GLN A 185 -3.65 -9.29 16.84
N ILE A 186 -2.40 -8.84 16.63
CA ILE A 186 -1.20 -9.66 16.82
C ILE A 186 -1.12 -10.14 18.26
N ALA A 187 -1.32 -9.25 19.22
CA ALA A 187 -1.30 -9.59 20.64
C ALA A 187 -2.40 -10.58 21.03
N GLN A 188 -3.61 -10.41 20.49
CA GLN A 188 -4.77 -11.25 20.78
C GLN A 188 -4.58 -12.71 20.31
N LYS A 189 -3.79 -12.93 19.26
CA LYS A 189 -3.47 -14.28 18.78
C LYS A 189 -2.58 -15.07 19.74
N ASP A 190 -1.89 -14.37 20.63
CA ASP A 190 -0.97 -14.98 21.59
C ASP A 190 -1.69 -15.19 22.96
N SER A 191 -1.96 -14.11 23.70
CA SER A 191 -2.54 -14.18 25.03
C SER A 191 -3.19 -12.88 25.49
N LEU A 192 -4.02 -12.95 26.55
CA LEU A 192 -4.60 -11.77 27.16
C LEU A 192 -3.53 -10.88 27.82
N GLU A 193 -2.50 -11.48 28.37
CA GLU A 193 -1.35 -10.77 28.95
C GLU A 193 -0.65 -9.94 27.89
N LYS A 194 -0.48 -10.49 26.68
CA LYS A 194 0.14 -9.76 25.57
C LYS A 194 -0.76 -8.65 25.06
N VAL A 195 -2.08 -8.81 25.08
CA VAL A 195 -3.05 -7.73 24.82
C VAL A 195 -2.85 -6.59 25.82
N ALA A 196 -2.74 -6.88 27.11
CA ALA A 196 -2.50 -5.85 28.14
C ALA A 196 -1.18 -5.10 27.89
N VAL A 197 -0.12 -5.81 27.49
CA VAL A 197 1.15 -5.19 27.09
C VAL A 197 0.94 -4.31 25.85
N ALA A 198 0.24 -4.78 24.82
CA ALA A 198 -0.04 -4.01 23.60
C ALA A 198 -0.81 -2.72 23.91
N VAL A 199 -1.87 -2.82 24.72
CA VAL A 199 -2.65 -1.64 25.16
C VAL A 199 -1.73 -0.63 25.86
N ARG A 200 -0.94 -1.07 26.83
CA ARG A 200 0.00 -0.19 27.53
C ARG A 200 0.98 0.49 26.58
N ARG A 201 1.52 -0.25 25.63
CA ARG A 201 2.48 0.28 24.63
C ARG A 201 1.84 1.28 23.66
N LEU A 202 0.56 1.16 23.40
CA LEU A 202 -0.19 2.08 22.51
C LEU A 202 -0.78 3.29 23.25
N THR A 203 -0.79 3.28 24.59
CA THR A 203 -1.44 4.32 25.40
C THR A 203 -0.49 4.92 26.44
N LYS A 204 -0.24 4.21 27.53
CA LYS A 204 0.51 4.73 28.68
C LYS A 204 1.97 5.03 28.36
N GLU A 205 2.67 4.13 27.68
CA GLU A 205 4.11 4.33 27.41
C GLU A 205 4.39 5.56 26.54
N PRO A 206 3.68 5.81 25.40
CA PRO A 206 3.87 7.06 24.68
C PRO A 206 3.42 8.29 25.47
N ALA A 207 2.35 8.20 26.26
CA ALA A 207 1.93 9.31 27.11
C ALA A 207 2.99 9.69 28.15
N GLU A 208 3.57 8.71 28.82
CA GLU A 208 4.69 8.93 29.76
C GLU A 208 5.92 9.51 29.06
N PHE A 209 6.26 9.00 27.88
CA PHE A 209 7.39 9.48 27.09
C PHE A 209 7.26 10.95 26.69
N PHE A 210 6.05 11.38 26.30
CA PHE A 210 5.76 12.77 25.91
C PHE A 210 5.30 13.66 27.08
N GLY A 211 5.22 13.15 28.31
CA GLY A 211 4.79 13.91 29.49
C GLY A 211 3.32 14.33 29.44
N MET A 212 2.45 13.53 28.84
CA MET A 212 1.02 13.80 28.67
C MET A 212 0.19 13.13 29.78
N ASN A 213 -0.85 13.81 30.28
CA ASN A 213 -1.79 13.25 31.29
C ASN A 213 -2.94 12.50 30.60
N VAL A 214 -2.59 11.50 29.80
CA VAL A 214 -3.51 10.63 29.06
C VAL A 214 -3.02 9.17 29.10
N GLY A 215 -3.74 8.26 28.47
CA GLY A 215 -3.26 6.89 28.25
C GLY A 215 -3.48 5.94 29.45
N THR A 216 -4.20 6.38 30.48
CA THR A 216 -4.64 5.57 31.64
C THR A 216 -6.13 5.78 31.91
N LEU A 217 -6.72 4.86 32.68
CA LEU A 217 -8.11 4.98 33.17
C LEU A 217 -8.14 5.39 34.65
N ASP A 218 -7.06 5.98 35.16
CA ASP A 218 -6.97 6.45 36.54
C ASP A 218 -7.88 7.66 36.78
N ILE A 219 -8.37 7.80 38.01
CA ILE A 219 -9.19 8.95 38.40
C ILE A 219 -8.33 10.24 38.28
N GLY A 220 -8.83 11.21 37.52
CA GLY A 220 -8.15 12.48 37.25
C GLY A 220 -7.34 12.50 35.96
N ALA A 221 -7.16 11.38 35.27
CA ALA A 221 -6.63 11.36 33.90
C ALA A 221 -7.69 11.85 32.89
N GLN A 222 -7.22 12.40 31.78
CA GLN A 222 -8.12 12.77 30.67
C GLN A 222 -8.78 11.53 30.09
N ALA A 223 -10.09 11.57 29.93
CA ALA A 223 -10.90 10.43 29.45
C ALA A 223 -10.88 10.36 27.90
N ASP A 224 -9.74 9.95 27.33
CA ASP A 224 -9.61 9.56 25.94
C ASP A 224 -9.73 8.04 25.85
N ILE A 225 -10.88 7.55 25.38
CA ILE A 225 -11.23 6.13 25.48
C ILE A 225 -11.69 5.62 24.12
N THR A 226 -11.13 4.51 23.68
CA THR A 226 -11.60 3.75 22.52
C THR A 226 -12.14 2.39 22.98
N ILE A 227 -13.37 2.08 22.60
CA ILE A 227 -14.00 0.78 22.90
C ILE A 227 -13.89 -0.12 21.67
N ILE A 228 -13.28 -1.29 21.85
CA ILE A 228 -12.97 -2.24 20.77
C ILE A 228 -13.70 -3.57 21.07
N ASP A 229 -14.42 -4.11 20.06
CA ASP A 229 -14.98 -5.47 20.17
C ASP A 229 -13.87 -6.49 19.85
N PRO A 230 -13.47 -7.35 20.81
CA PRO A 230 -12.41 -8.31 20.59
C PRO A 230 -12.78 -9.43 19.62
N ARG A 231 -14.07 -9.69 19.38
CA ARG A 231 -14.53 -10.70 18.43
C ARG A 231 -14.37 -10.18 16.99
N GLU A 232 -14.81 -8.96 16.74
CA GLU A 232 -14.65 -8.28 15.45
C GLU A 232 -13.16 -8.02 15.14
N LEU A 233 -12.35 -7.71 16.17
CA LEU A 233 -10.92 -7.53 16.01
C LEU A 233 -10.21 -8.81 15.55
N LYS A 234 -10.66 -9.98 16.00
CA LYS A 234 -10.07 -11.27 15.65
C LYS A 234 -10.08 -11.52 14.14
N ASP A 235 -11.20 -11.20 13.51
CA ASP A 235 -11.46 -11.45 12.09
C ASP A 235 -11.25 -10.19 11.23
N TYR A 236 -10.67 -9.12 11.80
CA TYR A 236 -10.43 -7.87 11.14
C TYR A 236 -9.43 -8.01 9.98
N ASP A 237 -9.87 -7.66 8.78
CA ASP A 237 -9.04 -7.59 7.57
C ASP A 237 -8.81 -6.13 7.18
N SER A 238 -7.59 -5.64 7.46
CA SER A 238 -7.16 -4.28 7.15
C SER A 238 -7.21 -3.98 5.65
N VAL A 239 -6.91 -4.96 4.83
CA VAL A 239 -6.85 -4.81 3.36
C VAL A 239 -8.26 -4.69 2.78
N ALA A 240 -9.17 -5.56 3.21
CA ALA A 240 -10.56 -5.54 2.76
C ALA A 240 -11.34 -4.28 3.19
N ASN A 241 -10.92 -3.64 4.28
CA ASN A 241 -11.57 -2.43 4.80
C ASN A 241 -11.15 -1.12 4.14
N ARG A 242 -10.20 -1.16 3.22
CA ARG A 242 -9.76 0.03 2.48
C ARG A 242 -10.86 0.53 1.56
N LYS A 243 -11.07 1.85 1.57
CA LYS A 243 -12.05 2.52 0.69
C LYS A 243 -11.48 3.84 0.18
N MET A 244 -11.77 4.14 -1.08
CA MET A 244 -11.61 5.49 -1.60
C MET A 244 -12.82 6.31 -1.16
N VAL A 245 -12.56 7.46 -0.55
CA VAL A 245 -13.59 8.37 -0.04
C VAL A 245 -13.26 9.79 -0.53
N TYR A 246 -14.18 10.40 -1.25
CA TYR A 246 -14.06 11.79 -1.66
C TYR A 246 -14.08 12.71 -0.43
N ARG A 247 -13.15 13.63 -0.39
CA ARG A 247 -12.98 14.62 0.70
C ARG A 247 -13.10 16.02 0.12
N GLU A 248 -14.22 16.68 0.38
CA GLU A 248 -14.49 18.04 -0.10
C GLU A 248 -13.37 19.03 0.24
N VAL A 249 -12.77 18.91 1.44
CA VAL A 249 -11.69 19.79 1.90
C VAL A 249 -10.43 19.72 1.04
N PHE A 250 -10.23 18.60 0.33
CA PHE A 250 -9.09 18.39 -0.56
C PHE A 250 -9.48 18.43 -2.04
N ASP A 251 -10.78 18.48 -2.33
CA ASP A 251 -11.32 18.27 -3.69
C ASP A 251 -10.73 17.03 -4.39
N ALA A 252 -10.55 15.96 -3.61
CA ALA A 252 -9.88 14.73 -4.06
C ALA A 252 -10.37 13.49 -3.30
N GLU A 253 -10.13 12.32 -3.86
CA GLU A 253 -10.31 11.06 -3.19
C GLU A 253 -9.15 10.76 -2.24
N GLN A 254 -9.47 10.20 -1.09
CA GLN A 254 -8.52 9.72 -0.09
C GLN A 254 -8.75 8.23 0.16
N LEU A 255 -7.66 7.46 0.15
CA LEU A 255 -7.69 6.09 0.64
C LEU A 255 -7.81 6.11 2.17
N VAL A 256 -8.87 5.53 2.69
CA VAL A 256 -9.13 5.42 4.14
C VAL A 256 -9.36 3.97 4.54
N ASN A 257 -9.07 3.66 5.79
CA ASN A 257 -9.47 2.42 6.41
C ASN A 257 -10.58 2.72 7.43
N ARG A 258 -11.70 2.01 7.32
CA ARG A 258 -12.87 2.17 8.20
C ARG A 258 -13.07 0.90 9.01
N SER A 259 -12.72 0.96 10.28
CA SER A 259 -12.85 -0.15 11.22
C SER A 259 -14.21 -0.14 11.96
N ASP A 260 -15.28 0.20 11.24
CA ASP A 260 -16.62 0.49 11.77
C ASP A 260 -17.21 -0.67 12.60
N ASN A 261 -16.78 -1.92 12.34
CA ASN A 261 -17.25 -3.07 13.12
C ASN A 261 -16.41 -3.31 14.38
N VAL A 262 -15.14 -2.97 14.37
CA VAL A 262 -14.18 -3.24 15.43
C VAL A 262 -14.25 -2.20 16.54
N VAL A 263 -14.27 -0.91 16.16
CA VAL A 263 -14.38 0.21 17.09
C VAL A 263 -15.84 0.57 17.28
N SER A 264 -16.37 0.41 18.49
CA SER A 264 -17.77 0.71 18.79
C SER A 264 -18.00 2.15 19.26
N ASN A 265 -17.07 2.70 20.04
CA ASN A 265 -17.18 4.08 20.55
C ASN A 265 -15.79 4.70 20.70
N VAL A 266 -15.72 6.01 20.51
CA VAL A 266 -14.53 6.83 20.83
C VAL A 266 -14.96 8.03 21.64
N PHE A 267 -14.26 8.27 22.75
CA PHE A 267 -14.41 9.44 23.61
C PHE A 267 -13.13 10.25 23.61
N ILE A 268 -13.22 11.56 23.53
CA ILE A 268 -12.11 12.50 23.68
C ILE A 268 -12.49 13.49 24.79
N ALA A 269 -11.65 13.59 25.82
CA ALA A 269 -11.91 14.39 27.00
C ALA A 269 -13.30 14.12 27.62
N GLY A 270 -13.74 12.86 27.61
CA GLY A 270 -15.05 12.44 28.13
C GLY A 270 -16.24 12.67 27.20
N THR A 271 -16.06 13.31 26.05
CA THR A 271 -17.12 13.53 25.06
C THR A 271 -17.13 12.42 24.03
N GLU A 272 -18.29 11.79 23.79
CA GLU A 272 -18.44 10.79 22.73
C GLU A 272 -18.36 11.49 21.36
N VAL A 273 -17.29 11.22 20.61
CA VAL A 273 -17.04 11.80 19.28
C VAL A 273 -17.31 10.81 18.14
N TRP A 274 -17.42 9.55 18.46
CA TRP A 274 -17.75 8.49 17.51
C TRP A 274 -18.57 7.38 18.20
N LYS A 275 -19.58 6.89 17.49
CA LYS A 275 -20.38 5.73 17.87
C LYS A 275 -20.74 4.92 16.64
N LYS A 276 -20.54 3.61 16.72
CA LYS A 276 -21.02 2.66 15.71
C LYS A 276 -22.53 2.82 15.51
N LYS A 277 -22.95 2.95 14.26
CA LYS A 277 -24.38 3.01 13.88
C LYS A 277 -25.01 1.64 13.83
#